data_02597774d359b2bd61b149429652b25b
#
_entry.id   02597774d359b2bd61b149429652b25b
#
_cell.length_a   1.000
_cell.length_b   1.000
_cell.length_c   1.000
_cell.angle_alpha   90.00
_cell.angle_beta   90.00
_cell.angle_gamma   90.00
#
_symmetry.space_group_name_H-M   'P 1'
#
loop_
_entity.id
_entity.type
_entity.pdbx_description
1 polymer ?
#
loop_
_entity_poly.entity_id
_entity_poly.type
_entity_poly.pdbx_seq_one_letter_code
_entity_poly.pdbx_strand_id
1 'polypeptide(L)'
;MKTYLEVHPNASITILESSNSLGGTWASDRLYPELRTNSLLGAYESPDFPMTPGVFDIKPRDHVPGAVMHEYLVQFAKTFGVLENIQFDTKVEEVEQNADDRWIISVTRLENGEQKSKQIVADKLILATGLTGNPNMPQISGASNFDGPIYHSREFAQNKGLLKTAKNVVVYGASKSGWDAVYAYASAGVQVEWVMRESGRGPGWMTPMWVMGGKRLEYLAFTRYLTWFNPMIWGSNDGYGFWKRILHGNFVGRWIVNKFWRLLEKEILDLNKFDSHREMGKLKPWSGSFWSGTNLVFTTTLQISMNMSERVRFEFIMGILQASLHIPSIYRRAKC
;
A
#
# COMPACT_ATOMS: atom_id res chain seq x y z
N MET A 1 9.36 8.37 17.90
CA MET A 1 9.44 9.35 19.03
C MET A 1 9.25 8.66 20.37
N LYS A 2 8.14 7.95 20.66
CA LYS A 2 7.90 7.27 21.94
C LYS A 2 9.14 6.52 22.45
N THR A 3 9.62 5.53 21.73
CA THR A 3 10.78 4.72 22.12
C THR A 3 12.06 5.53 22.30
N TYR A 4 12.25 6.59 21.51
CA TYR A 4 13.41 7.46 21.66
C TYR A 4 13.37 8.22 22.99
N LEU A 5 12.19 8.75 23.38
CA LEU A 5 12.00 9.47 24.65
C LEU A 5 12.10 8.53 25.87
N GLU A 6 11.73 7.27 25.74
CA GLU A 6 11.93 6.28 26.81
C GLU A 6 13.42 6.05 27.12
N VAL A 7 14.27 6.09 26.10
CA VAL A 7 15.73 5.94 26.24
C VAL A 7 16.42 7.28 26.57
N HIS A 8 15.88 8.39 26.06
CA HIS A 8 16.41 9.74 26.19
C HIS A 8 15.33 10.72 26.68
N PRO A 9 14.93 10.64 27.97
CA PRO A 9 13.77 11.38 28.47
C PRO A 9 13.91 12.91 28.43
N ASN A 10 15.15 13.40 28.38
CA ASN A 10 15.45 14.84 28.33
C ASN A 10 15.65 15.36 26.88
N ALA A 11 15.46 14.52 25.87
CA ALA A 11 15.61 14.96 24.49
C ALA A 11 14.46 15.85 24.04
N SER A 12 14.78 16.98 23.40
CA SER A 12 13.81 17.78 22.67
C SER A 12 13.60 17.18 21.28
N ILE A 13 12.38 16.81 20.94
CA ILE A 13 12.05 16.20 19.66
C ILE A 13 10.93 17.01 18.99
N THR A 14 11.11 17.32 17.72
CA THR A 14 10.07 17.89 16.87
C THR A 14 9.81 16.96 15.71
N ILE A 15 8.55 16.70 15.39
CA ILE A 15 8.11 15.97 14.20
C ILE A 15 7.56 16.99 13.21
N LEU A 16 8.09 16.99 12.00
CA LEU A 16 7.63 17.84 10.90
C LEU A 16 6.73 17.01 9.98
N GLU A 17 5.46 17.38 9.89
CA GLU A 17 4.47 16.70 9.05
C GLU A 17 3.90 17.69 8.02
N SER A 18 3.99 17.33 6.76
CA SER A 18 3.52 18.18 5.66
C SER A 18 2.00 18.23 5.51
N SER A 19 1.29 17.24 6.06
CA SER A 19 -0.17 17.21 6.09
C SER A 19 -0.72 17.90 7.33
N ASN A 20 -2.00 18.24 7.32
CA ASN A 20 -2.71 18.79 8.48
C ASN A 20 -3.16 17.71 9.49
N SER A 21 -2.84 16.46 9.21
CA SER A 21 -3.26 15.29 9.98
C SER A 21 -2.14 14.26 10.03
N LEU A 22 -1.98 13.63 11.20
CA LEU A 22 -1.02 12.53 11.36
C LEU A 22 -1.51 11.23 10.69
N GLY A 23 -0.57 10.34 10.45
CA GLY A 23 -0.87 8.97 9.97
C GLY A 23 -0.41 8.66 8.56
N GLY A 24 0.12 9.62 7.81
CA GLY A 24 0.61 9.40 6.45
C GLY A 24 -0.48 8.87 5.52
N THR A 25 -0.41 7.61 5.12
CA THR A 25 -1.45 6.95 4.31
C THR A 25 -2.81 6.88 5.04
N TRP A 26 -2.79 6.88 6.36
CA TRP A 26 -3.96 6.84 7.24
C TRP A 26 -4.38 8.22 7.74
N ALA A 27 -3.81 9.30 7.22
CA ALA A 27 -4.22 10.66 7.56
C ALA A 27 -5.67 10.91 7.14
N SER A 28 -6.37 11.75 7.89
CA SER A 28 -7.82 11.98 7.72
C SER A 28 -8.21 12.43 6.31
N ASP A 29 -7.36 13.24 5.67
CA ASP A 29 -7.53 13.75 4.32
C ASP A 29 -7.31 12.71 3.21
N ARG A 30 -6.76 11.53 3.56
CA ARG A 30 -6.50 10.41 2.64
C ARG A 30 -7.47 9.25 2.77
N LEU A 31 -8.38 9.31 3.73
CA LEU A 31 -9.37 8.26 3.96
C LEU A 31 -10.45 8.27 2.88
N TYR A 32 -10.47 7.25 2.06
CA TYR A 32 -11.53 7.02 1.07
C TYR A 32 -12.44 5.86 1.51
N PRO A 33 -13.65 5.78 0.96
CA PRO A 33 -14.59 4.70 1.27
C PRO A 33 -13.96 3.32 1.03
N GLU A 34 -14.22 2.38 1.93
CA GLU A 34 -13.71 1.01 1.88
C GLU A 34 -12.18 0.86 2.04
N LEU A 35 -11.46 1.93 2.38
CA LEU A 35 -10.05 1.80 2.72
C LEU A 35 -9.87 0.90 3.95
N ARG A 36 -9.08 -0.16 3.78
CA ARG A 36 -8.75 -1.12 4.84
C ARG A 36 -7.27 -1.48 4.82
N THR A 37 -6.78 -1.96 5.93
CA THR A 37 -5.42 -2.50 6.03
C THR A 37 -5.26 -3.76 5.18
N ASN A 38 -4.03 -4.02 4.74
CA ASN A 38 -3.71 -5.24 3.99
C ASN A 38 -3.68 -6.49 4.88
N SER A 39 -3.36 -6.34 6.15
CA SER A 39 -3.32 -7.43 7.12
C SER A 39 -4.42 -7.25 8.16
N LEU A 40 -4.73 -8.34 8.88
CA LEU A 40 -5.78 -8.36 9.88
C LEU A 40 -5.36 -7.63 11.16
N LEU A 41 -6.35 -7.34 12.00
CA LEU A 41 -6.15 -6.91 13.38
C LEU A 41 -5.09 -7.78 14.08
N GLY A 42 -4.18 -7.15 14.80
CA GLY A 42 -3.04 -7.78 15.45
C GLY A 42 -1.71 -7.64 14.69
N ALA A 43 -1.73 -7.11 13.43
CA ALA A 43 -0.53 -6.92 12.63
C ALA A 43 -0.01 -5.46 12.61
N TYR A 44 -0.83 -4.50 13.04
CA TYR A 44 -0.53 -3.06 12.95
C TYR A 44 -0.44 -2.37 14.30
N GLU A 45 -0.78 -3.05 15.36
CA GLU A 45 -0.78 -2.47 16.71
C GLU A 45 0.61 -2.46 17.34
N SER A 46 0.86 -1.47 18.18
CA SER A 46 2.03 -1.45 19.06
C SER A 46 1.82 -2.41 20.21
N PRO A 47 2.85 -3.17 20.64
CA PRO A 47 2.77 -4.00 21.84
C PRO A 47 2.33 -3.24 23.10
N ASP A 48 2.70 -1.97 23.20
CA ASP A 48 2.39 -1.11 24.35
C ASP A 48 1.02 -0.43 24.24
N PHE A 49 0.37 -0.55 23.10
CA PHE A 49 -0.94 0.07 22.85
C PHE A 49 -1.76 -0.83 21.94
N PRO A 50 -2.36 -1.90 22.47
CA PRO A 50 -3.12 -2.85 21.67
C PRO A 50 -4.43 -2.24 21.16
N MET A 51 -4.79 -2.60 19.93
CA MET A 51 -6.06 -2.21 19.32
C MET A 51 -7.17 -3.15 19.80
N THR A 52 -7.71 -2.86 20.97
CA THR A 52 -8.67 -3.74 21.65
C THR A 52 -10.07 -3.57 21.04
N PRO A 53 -10.72 -4.67 20.57
CA PRO A 53 -12.13 -4.65 20.20
C PRO A 53 -13.01 -4.15 21.37
N GLY A 54 -13.97 -3.27 21.05
CA GLY A 54 -14.81 -2.60 22.05
C GLY A 54 -14.30 -1.23 22.48
N VAL A 55 -12.99 -0.96 22.39
CA VAL A 55 -12.41 0.39 22.44
C VAL A 55 -12.41 1.00 21.05
N PHE A 56 -11.99 0.22 20.06
CA PHE A 56 -12.04 0.58 18.66
C PHE A 56 -13.19 -0.19 17.97
N ASP A 57 -13.84 0.44 16.99
CA ASP A 57 -14.91 -0.19 16.22
C ASP A 57 -14.33 -1.18 15.21
N ILE A 58 -13.89 -2.32 15.73
CA ILE A 58 -13.29 -3.40 14.94
C ILE A 58 -13.67 -4.76 15.51
N LYS A 59 -13.88 -5.72 14.60
CA LYS A 59 -14.13 -7.11 14.95
C LYS A 59 -12.83 -7.91 14.96
N PRO A 60 -12.71 -8.91 15.86
CA PRO A 60 -11.60 -9.86 15.81
C PRO A 60 -11.49 -10.51 14.43
N ARG A 61 -10.27 -10.64 13.94
CA ARG A 61 -9.97 -11.26 12.63
C ARG A 61 -10.49 -10.50 11.42
N ASP A 62 -10.77 -9.20 11.56
CA ASP A 62 -11.17 -8.35 10.44
C ASP A 62 -10.00 -7.47 9.97
N HIS A 63 -10.09 -6.96 8.75
CA HIS A 63 -9.21 -5.90 8.26
C HIS A 63 -9.58 -4.59 8.93
N VAL A 64 -8.58 -3.86 9.43
CA VAL A 64 -8.83 -2.59 10.13
C VAL A 64 -9.31 -1.55 9.13
N PRO A 65 -10.51 -0.96 9.33
CA PRO A 65 -10.96 0.16 8.51
C PRO A 65 -10.01 1.36 8.63
N GLY A 66 -9.83 2.11 7.54
CA GLY A 66 -8.92 3.26 7.52
C GLY A 66 -9.23 4.29 8.58
N ALA A 67 -10.51 4.57 8.84
CA ALA A 67 -10.93 5.49 9.91
C ALA A 67 -10.51 5.01 11.30
N VAL A 68 -10.65 3.71 11.58
CA VAL A 68 -10.23 3.11 12.87
C VAL A 68 -8.71 3.14 12.99
N MET A 69 -7.99 2.90 11.89
CA MET A 69 -6.52 2.99 11.89
C MET A 69 -6.05 4.43 12.17
N HIS A 70 -6.70 5.42 11.59
CA HIS A 70 -6.42 6.82 11.87
C HIS A 70 -6.68 7.15 13.34
N GLU A 71 -7.83 6.79 13.87
CA GLU A 71 -8.20 7.01 15.27
C GLU A 71 -7.20 6.36 16.22
N TYR A 72 -6.81 5.12 15.96
CA TYR A 72 -5.78 4.42 16.71
C TYR A 72 -4.46 5.21 16.76
N LEU A 73 -3.99 5.71 15.62
CA LEU A 73 -2.76 6.50 15.55
C LEU A 73 -2.87 7.82 16.30
N VAL A 74 -4.03 8.48 16.26
CA VAL A 74 -4.30 9.71 17.02
C VAL A 74 -4.28 9.42 18.51
N GLN A 75 -4.96 8.36 18.96
CA GLN A 75 -4.99 7.99 20.37
C GLN A 75 -3.61 7.55 20.86
N PHE A 76 -2.86 6.80 20.05
CA PHE A 76 -1.47 6.46 20.34
C PHE A 76 -0.61 7.73 20.55
N ALA A 77 -0.71 8.67 19.62
CA ALA A 77 0.05 9.91 19.70
C ALA A 77 -0.29 10.74 20.94
N LYS A 78 -1.57 10.80 21.32
CA LYS A 78 -2.02 11.46 22.56
C LYS A 78 -1.51 10.75 23.81
N THR A 79 -1.69 9.43 23.89
CA THR A 79 -1.33 8.63 25.08
C THR A 79 0.16 8.73 25.40
N PHE A 80 1.00 8.79 24.40
CA PHE A 80 2.45 8.82 24.59
C PHE A 80 3.08 10.22 24.44
N GLY A 81 2.29 11.30 24.49
CA GLY A 81 2.80 12.67 24.42
C GLY A 81 3.52 12.98 23.10
N VAL A 82 3.13 12.29 22.02
CA VAL A 82 3.74 12.51 20.68
C VAL A 82 3.07 13.67 19.97
N LEU A 83 1.76 13.86 20.20
CA LEU A 83 0.94 14.78 19.42
C LEU A 83 1.37 16.25 19.58
N GLU A 84 1.75 16.66 20.78
CA GLU A 84 2.17 18.03 21.08
C GLU A 84 3.50 18.40 20.41
N ASN A 85 4.26 17.42 19.98
CA ASN A 85 5.55 17.61 19.33
C ASN A 85 5.46 17.59 17.80
N ILE A 86 4.26 17.46 17.22
CA ILE A 86 4.04 17.47 15.79
C ILE A 86 3.75 18.90 15.31
N GLN A 87 4.54 19.37 14.36
CA GLN A 87 4.26 20.58 13.61
C GLN A 87 3.62 20.18 12.27
N PHE A 88 2.30 20.27 12.22
CA PHE A 88 1.52 20.04 11.00
C PHE A 88 1.70 21.17 9.99
N ASP A 89 1.26 20.91 8.74
CA ASP A 89 1.33 21.85 7.62
C ASP A 89 2.76 22.39 7.39
N THR A 90 3.75 21.58 7.78
CA THR A 90 5.17 21.94 7.74
C THR A 90 5.92 21.00 6.82
N LYS A 91 6.21 21.45 5.61
CA LYS A 91 6.93 20.71 4.60
C LYS A 91 8.43 20.96 4.71
N VAL A 92 9.22 19.90 4.78
CA VAL A 92 10.68 19.97 4.64
C VAL A 92 11.02 20.09 3.17
N GLU A 93 11.72 21.15 2.79
CA GLU A 93 12.14 21.41 1.42
C GLU A 93 13.57 20.91 1.18
N GLU A 94 14.46 21.18 2.13
CA GLU A 94 15.86 20.87 2.00
C GLU A 94 16.48 20.52 3.35
N VAL A 95 17.48 19.67 3.32
CA VAL A 95 18.23 19.25 4.51
C VAL A 95 19.72 19.26 4.16
N GLU A 96 20.50 19.99 4.94
CA GLU A 96 21.96 20.09 4.80
C GLU A 96 22.64 19.79 6.14
N GLN A 97 23.88 19.34 6.10
CA GLN A 97 24.73 19.24 7.29
C GLN A 97 25.74 20.37 7.26
N ASN A 98 25.85 21.12 8.36
CA ASN A 98 26.82 22.21 8.47
C ASN A 98 28.22 21.70 8.90
N ALA A 99 29.18 22.61 8.98
CA ALA A 99 30.55 22.29 9.36
C ALA A 99 30.71 21.77 10.81
N ASP A 100 29.71 22.01 11.66
CA ASP A 100 29.67 21.56 13.06
C ASP A 100 28.91 20.22 13.23
N ASP A 101 28.70 19.47 12.14
CA ASP A 101 27.94 18.22 12.09
C ASP A 101 26.45 18.34 12.51
N ARG A 102 25.90 19.55 12.51
CA ARG A 102 24.49 19.80 12.82
C ARG A 102 23.66 19.85 11.53
N TRP A 103 22.40 19.45 11.63
CA TRP A 103 21.45 19.46 10.54
C TRP A 103 20.75 20.81 10.43
N ILE A 104 20.80 21.43 9.25
CA ILE A 104 20.02 22.61 8.89
C ILE A 104 18.86 22.13 8.03
N ILE A 105 17.65 22.34 8.51
CA ILE A 105 16.40 21.85 7.91
C ILE A 105 15.60 23.07 7.47
N SER A 106 15.51 23.27 6.17
CA SER A 106 14.70 24.33 5.56
C SER A 106 13.27 23.85 5.40
N VAL A 107 12.33 24.55 6.00
CA VAL A 107 10.92 24.18 6.00
C VAL A 107 10.05 25.32 5.48
N THR A 108 8.95 24.95 4.85
CA THR A 108 7.84 25.84 4.49
C THR A 108 6.61 25.44 5.29
N ARG A 109 6.03 26.38 6.02
CA ARG A 109 4.82 26.18 6.80
C ARG A 109 3.69 27.07 6.30
N LEU A 110 2.48 26.50 6.24
CA LEU A 110 1.28 27.26 5.96
C LEU A 110 0.73 27.86 7.24
N GLU A 111 0.83 29.20 7.41
CA GLU A 111 0.29 29.92 8.54
C GLU A 111 -0.68 31.01 8.06
N ASN A 112 -1.93 30.94 8.51
CA ASN A 112 -2.99 31.89 8.13
C ASN A 112 -3.19 32.05 6.59
N GLY A 113 -2.94 30.98 5.81
CA GLY A 113 -3.02 31.02 4.35
C GLY A 113 -1.78 31.52 3.64
N GLU A 114 -0.75 31.92 4.36
CA GLU A 114 0.55 32.37 3.82
C GLU A 114 1.63 31.31 4.03
N GLN A 115 2.46 31.10 3.03
CA GLN A 115 3.64 30.25 3.12
C GLN A 115 4.79 31.03 3.78
N LYS A 116 5.25 30.53 4.93
CA LYS A 116 6.42 31.07 5.63
C LYS A 116 7.56 30.06 5.60
N SER A 117 8.73 30.52 5.17
CA SER A 117 9.94 29.72 5.19
C SER A 117 10.69 29.95 6.51
N LYS A 118 11.24 28.87 7.07
CA LYS A 118 12.02 28.87 8.30
C LYS A 118 13.14 27.85 8.22
N GLN A 119 14.23 28.10 8.92
CA GLN A 119 15.28 27.10 9.17
C GLN A 119 15.22 26.60 10.61
N ILE A 120 15.39 25.30 10.76
CA ILE A 120 15.48 24.60 12.04
C ILE A 120 16.85 23.94 12.10
N VAL A 121 17.54 24.10 13.22
CA VAL A 121 18.84 23.44 13.45
C VAL A 121 18.64 22.30 14.45
N ALA A 122 19.14 21.11 14.10
CA ALA A 122 19.02 19.92 14.92
C ALA A 122 20.36 19.18 15.01
N ASP A 123 20.61 18.54 16.14
CA ASP A 123 21.79 17.69 16.35
C ASP A 123 21.63 16.31 15.72
N LYS A 124 20.38 15.85 15.58
CA LYS A 124 20.06 14.55 14.98
C LYS A 124 18.85 14.67 14.06
N LEU A 125 18.87 13.92 12.98
CA LEU A 125 17.79 13.84 12.01
C LEU A 125 17.34 12.38 11.85
N ILE A 126 16.03 12.16 11.89
CA ILE A 126 15.40 10.88 11.56
C ILE A 126 14.49 11.09 10.36
N LEU A 127 14.82 10.45 9.23
CA LEU A 127 14.00 10.47 8.04
C LEU A 127 12.92 9.39 8.15
N ALA A 128 11.66 9.83 8.24
CA ALA A 128 10.49 8.96 8.37
C ALA A 128 9.40 9.30 7.33
N THR A 129 9.81 9.64 6.11
CA THR A 129 8.96 10.15 5.02
C THR A 129 8.07 9.11 4.35
N GLY A 130 8.24 7.83 4.68
CA GLY A 130 7.53 6.71 4.06
C GLY A 130 8.07 6.37 2.66
N LEU A 131 7.57 5.28 2.10
CA LEU A 131 8.02 4.76 0.80
C LEU A 131 7.23 5.31 -0.40
N THR A 132 6.02 5.82 -0.18
CA THR A 132 5.06 6.21 -1.23
C THR A 132 4.51 7.62 -1.01
N GLY A 133 5.34 8.52 -0.50
CA GLY A 133 4.95 9.88 -0.14
C GLY A 133 4.56 10.73 -1.35
N ASN A 134 5.29 10.64 -2.45
CA ASN A 134 5.08 11.46 -3.65
C ASN A 134 4.35 10.66 -4.74
N PRO A 135 3.25 11.20 -5.31
CA PRO A 135 2.58 10.60 -6.44
C PRO A 135 3.45 10.69 -7.69
N ASN A 136 3.51 9.58 -8.43
CA ASN A 136 4.15 9.56 -9.74
C ASN A 136 3.06 9.48 -10.81
N MET A 137 2.67 10.62 -11.36
CA MET A 137 1.71 10.69 -12.47
C MET A 137 2.41 10.42 -13.80
N PRO A 138 1.98 9.39 -14.55
CA PRO A 138 2.50 9.18 -15.89
C PRO A 138 2.06 10.31 -16.82
N GLN A 139 2.91 10.64 -17.78
CA GLN A 139 2.50 11.49 -18.89
C GLN A 139 1.57 10.69 -19.81
N ILE A 140 0.31 11.10 -19.87
CA ILE A 140 -0.70 10.47 -20.72
C ILE A 140 -0.91 11.35 -21.93
N SER A 141 -0.54 10.84 -23.11
CA SER A 141 -0.75 11.55 -24.38
C SER A 141 -2.25 11.80 -24.60
N GLY A 142 -2.62 13.02 -24.93
CA GLY A 142 -4.03 13.40 -25.13
C GLY A 142 -4.84 13.61 -23.85
N ALA A 143 -4.23 13.60 -22.67
CA ALA A 143 -4.93 13.86 -21.41
C ALA A 143 -5.66 15.21 -21.40
N SER A 144 -5.15 16.22 -22.10
CA SER A 144 -5.80 17.52 -22.26
C SER A 144 -7.10 17.49 -23.04
N ASN A 145 -7.38 16.43 -23.79
CA ASN A 145 -8.60 16.24 -24.57
C ASN A 145 -9.67 15.44 -23.79
N PHE A 146 -9.39 15.10 -22.55
CA PHE A 146 -10.32 14.39 -21.68
C PHE A 146 -11.07 15.39 -20.80
N ASP A 147 -12.40 15.43 -20.94
CA ASP A 147 -13.25 16.39 -20.23
C ASP A 147 -13.47 16.06 -18.75
N GLY A 148 -13.10 14.84 -18.32
CA GLY A 148 -13.25 14.37 -16.95
C GLY A 148 -12.02 14.65 -16.07
N PRO A 149 -12.12 14.50 -14.75
CA PRO A 149 -10.97 14.63 -13.85
C PRO A 149 -10.00 13.46 -14.03
N ILE A 150 -8.72 13.77 -14.11
CA ILE A 150 -7.60 12.81 -14.07
C ILE A 150 -6.83 13.08 -12.80
N TYR A 151 -6.72 12.10 -11.92
CA TYR A 151 -6.05 12.27 -10.63
C TYR A 151 -5.33 10.99 -10.18
N HIS A 152 -4.34 11.17 -9.32
CA HIS A 152 -3.64 10.07 -8.68
C HIS A 152 -4.49 9.45 -7.57
N SER A 153 -4.36 8.15 -7.30
CA SER A 153 -5.08 7.45 -6.22
C SER A 153 -4.92 8.09 -4.84
N ARG A 154 -3.86 8.85 -4.61
CA ARG A 154 -3.66 9.67 -3.41
C ARG A 154 -4.79 10.69 -3.19
N GLU A 155 -5.39 11.17 -4.27
CA GLU A 155 -6.45 12.18 -4.27
C GLU A 155 -7.85 11.56 -4.32
N PHE A 156 -7.95 10.23 -4.14
CA PHE A 156 -9.23 9.54 -4.21
C PHE A 156 -10.21 10.02 -3.12
N ALA A 157 -9.70 10.32 -1.92
CA ALA A 157 -10.54 10.83 -0.83
C ALA A 157 -11.23 12.16 -1.20
N GLN A 158 -10.50 13.09 -1.85
CA GLN A 158 -11.02 14.36 -2.31
C GLN A 158 -12.02 14.20 -3.47
N ASN A 159 -11.83 13.16 -4.27
CA ASN A 159 -12.66 12.85 -5.44
C ASN A 159 -13.76 11.79 -5.16
N LYS A 160 -14.00 11.43 -3.89
CA LYS A 160 -15.01 10.42 -3.52
C LYS A 160 -16.43 10.73 -3.97
N GLY A 161 -16.75 11.98 -4.27
CA GLY A 161 -18.02 12.39 -4.85
C GLY A 161 -18.31 11.72 -6.20
N LEU A 162 -17.27 11.39 -6.96
CA LEU A 162 -17.40 10.69 -8.25
C LEU A 162 -17.98 9.28 -8.12
N LEU A 163 -17.91 8.65 -6.96
CA LEU A 163 -18.59 7.37 -6.69
C LEU A 163 -20.12 7.46 -6.92
N LYS A 164 -20.69 8.66 -6.74
CA LYS A 164 -22.13 8.89 -6.90
C LYS A 164 -22.51 9.46 -8.27
N THR A 165 -21.60 10.11 -8.95
CA THR A 165 -21.91 10.90 -10.16
C THR A 165 -21.30 10.32 -11.43
N ALA A 166 -20.20 9.59 -11.35
CA ALA A 166 -19.58 8.98 -12.50
C ALA A 166 -20.40 7.80 -13.03
N LYS A 167 -20.50 7.67 -14.35
CA LYS A 167 -21.10 6.51 -15.03
C LYS A 167 -20.02 5.50 -15.45
N ASN A 168 -18.91 6.01 -15.94
CA ASN A 168 -17.77 5.22 -16.41
C ASN A 168 -16.50 5.78 -15.81
N VAL A 169 -15.60 4.91 -15.39
CA VAL A 169 -14.29 5.27 -14.83
C VAL A 169 -13.23 4.36 -15.41
N VAL A 170 -12.08 4.93 -15.74
CA VAL A 170 -10.88 4.17 -16.09
C VAL A 170 -9.91 4.18 -14.91
N VAL A 171 -9.50 3.00 -14.45
CA VAL A 171 -8.50 2.84 -13.41
C VAL A 171 -7.21 2.31 -14.05
N TYR A 172 -6.14 3.08 -13.94
CA TYR A 172 -4.82 2.71 -14.45
C TYR A 172 -3.89 2.25 -13.33
N GLY A 173 -3.43 1.00 -13.43
CA GLY A 173 -2.52 0.37 -12.46
C GLY A 173 -3.15 -0.76 -11.67
N ALA A 174 -2.33 -1.72 -11.25
CA ALA A 174 -2.77 -3.00 -10.69
C ALA A 174 -2.24 -3.28 -9.28
N SER A 175 -1.78 -2.25 -8.58
CA SER A 175 -1.38 -2.33 -7.16
C SER A 175 -2.59 -2.19 -6.23
N LYS A 176 -2.36 -2.24 -4.91
CA LYS A 176 -3.41 -2.15 -3.88
C LYS A 176 -4.39 -0.99 -4.11
N SER A 177 -3.90 0.22 -4.39
CA SER A 177 -4.76 1.39 -4.63
C SER A 177 -5.63 1.24 -5.89
N GLY A 178 -5.12 0.55 -6.92
CA GLY A 178 -5.92 0.22 -8.11
C GLY A 178 -7.06 -0.75 -7.77
N TRP A 179 -6.76 -1.80 -6.99
CA TRP A 179 -7.78 -2.72 -6.49
C TRP A 179 -8.86 -2.01 -5.68
N ASP A 180 -8.47 -1.14 -4.74
CA ASP A 180 -9.41 -0.40 -3.90
C ASP A 180 -10.31 0.53 -4.74
N ALA A 181 -9.73 1.25 -5.69
CA ALA A 181 -10.50 2.12 -6.58
C ALA A 181 -11.50 1.34 -7.42
N VAL A 182 -11.06 0.24 -8.06
CA VAL A 182 -11.95 -0.64 -8.84
C VAL A 182 -13.07 -1.18 -7.97
N TYR A 183 -12.75 -1.66 -6.77
CA TYR A 183 -13.73 -2.16 -5.83
C TYR A 183 -14.75 -1.08 -5.44
N ALA A 184 -14.30 0.09 -5.05
CA ALA A 184 -15.16 1.18 -4.61
C ALA A 184 -16.11 1.64 -5.72
N TYR A 185 -15.60 1.86 -6.94
CA TYR A 185 -16.44 2.28 -8.07
C TYR A 185 -17.42 1.20 -8.50
N ALA A 186 -16.97 -0.04 -8.65
CA ALA A 186 -17.85 -1.14 -9.05
C ALA A 186 -18.93 -1.42 -8.00
N SER A 187 -18.62 -1.33 -6.70
CA SER A 187 -19.60 -1.45 -5.61
C SER A 187 -20.63 -0.32 -5.62
N ALA A 188 -20.23 0.88 -6.05
CA ALA A 188 -21.13 2.01 -6.23
C ALA A 188 -22.00 1.93 -7.50
N GLY A 189 -21.83 0.88 -8.31
CA GLY A 189 -22.62 0.67 -9.55
C GLY A 189 -22.03 1.36 -10.79
N VAL A 190 -20.84 1.92 -10.69
CA VAL A 190 -20.12 2.56 -11.80
C VAL A 190 -19.49 1.50 -12.70
N GLN A 191 -19.53 1.70 -14.02
CA GLN A 191 -18.79 0.87 -14.96
C GLN A 191 -17.30 1.19 -14.88
N VAL A 192 -16.46 0.17 -14.74
CA VAL A 192 -15.02 0.33 -14.57
C VAL A 192 -14.26 -0.34 -15.71
N GLU A 193 -13.42 0.42 -16.38
CA GLU A 193 -12.38 -0.10 -17.25
C GLU A 193 -11.07 -0.14 -16.49
N TRP A 194 -10.52 -1.33 -16.31
CA TRP A 194 -9.28 -1.50 -15.57
C TRP A 194 -8.10 -1.77 -16.50
N VAL A 195 -7.20 -0.81 -16.56
CA VAL A 195 -6.07 -0.79 -17.49
C VAL A 195 -4.80 -1.19 -16.77
N MET A 196 -4.13 -2.20 -17.29
CA MET A 196 -2.84 -2.70 -16.79
C MET A 196 -1.82 -2.72 -17.92
N ARG A 197 -0.64 -2.16 -17.66
CA ARG A 197 0.44 -2.20 -18.66
C ARG A 197 1.11 -3.57 -18.68
N GLU A 198 1.36 -4.13 -19.85
CA GLU A 198 2.05 -5.41 -20.00
C GLU A 198 3.50 -5.40 -19.52
N SER A 199 4.19 -4.26 -19.67
CA SER A 199 5.55 -4.09 -19.14
C SER A 199 5.63 -4.08 -17.61
N GLY A 200 4.47 -4.14 -16.91
CA GLY A 200 4.38 -4.18 -15.46
C GLY A 200 4.44 -5.61 -14.90
N ARG A 201 4.18 -5.72 -13.60
CA ARG A 201 4.11 -7.02 -12.89
C ARG A 201 2.73 -7.66 -12.93
N GLY A 202 1.77 -7.05 -13.63
CA GLY A 202 0.39 -7.47 -13.64
C GLY A 202 -0.37 -7.19 -12.35
N PRO A 203 -1.50 -7.86 -12.15
CA PRO A 203 -2.26 -7.77 -10.92
C PRO A 203 -1.45 -8.21 -9.71
N GLY A 204 -1.58 -7.48 -8.60
CA GLY A 204 -0.96 -7.86 -7.34
C GLY A 204 -1.54 -9.19 -6.81
N TRP A 205 -0.73 -9.93 -6.09
CA TRP A 205 -1.17 -11.14 -5.39
C TRP A 205 -2.18 -10.78 -4.31
N MET A 206 -3.40 -11.26 -4.46
CA MET A 206 -4.45 -11.16 -3.47
C MET A 206 -4.50 -12.46 -2.69
N THR A 207 -4.01 -12.44 -1.46
CA THR A 207 -3.90 -13.65 -0.63
C THR A 207 -5.09 -13.79 0.30
N PRO A 208 -5.70 -14.98 0.38
CA PRO A 208 -6.68 -15.27 1.40
C PRO A 208 -6.08 -15.15 2.80
N MET A 209 -6.91 -14.81 3.78
CA MET A 209 -6.49 -14.71 5.19
C MET A 209 -5.92 -16.01 5.74
N TRP A 210 -6.40 -17.14 5.24
CA TRP A 210 -6.08 -18.49 5.70
C TRP A 210 -5.51 -19.32 4.55
N VAL A 211 -4.33 -19.87 4.78
CA VAL A 211 -3.59 -20.70 3.82
C VAL A 211 -2.99 -21.90 4.54
N MET A 212 -2.45 -22.85 3.79
CA MET A 212 -1.76 -24.04 4.31
C MET A 212 -2.54 -24.78 5.41
N GLY A 213 -3.81 -25.09 5.12
CA GLY A 213 -4.66 -25.86 6.03
C GLY A 213 -5.16 -25.06 7.24
N GLY A 214 -5.40 -23.76 7.10
CA GLY A 214 -6.00 -22.93 8.13
C GLY A 214 -5.01 -22.13 8.97
N LYS A 215 -3.81 -21.88 8.47
CA LYS A 215 -2.84 -20.96 9.09
C LYS A 215 -3.09 -19.55 8.61
N ARG A 216 -3.04 -18.56 9.50
CA ARG A 216 -3.07 -17.15 9.10
C ARG A 216 -1.84 -16.83 8.29
N LEU A 217 -2.04 -16.16 7.17
CA LEU A 217 -0.95 -15.73 6.28
C LEU A 217 0.07 -14.87 7.03
N GLU A 218 -0.40 -13.95 7.89
CA GLU A 218 0.47 -13.08 8.66
C GLU A 218 1.42 -13.87 9.57
N TYR A 219 0.95 -14.95 10.19
CA TYR A 219 1.82 -15.80 11.00
C TYR A 219 2.92 -16.47 10.17
N LEU A 220 2.63 -16.82 8.92
CA LEU A 220 3.66 -17.31 8.02
C LEU A 220 4.62 -16.20 7.62
N ALA A 221 4.08 -15.01 7.24
CA ALA A 221 4.85 -13.90 6.72
C ALA A 221 5.76 -13.25 7.78
N PHE A 222 5.29 -13.14 9.03
CA PHE A 222 6.01 -12.48 10.12
C PHE A 222 6.80 -13.43 11.01
N THR A 223 6.75 -14.73 10.76
CA THR A 223 7.61 -15.69 11.46
C THR A 223 8.94 -15.87 10.74
N ARG A 224 9.97 -16.19 11.49
CA ARG A 224 11.29 -16.51 10.93
C ARG A 224 11.28 -17.75 10.03
N TYR A 225 10.26 -18.58 10.12
CA TYR A 225 10.08 -19.74 9.27
C TYR A 225 10.07 -19.37 7.77
N LEU A 226 9.36 -18.30 7.40
CA LEU A 226 9.34 -17.86 6.01
C LEU A 226 10.70 -17.32 5.54
N THR A 227 11.51 -16.77 6.44
CA THR A 227 12.85 -16.28 6.10
C THR A 227 13.77 -17.38 5.58
N TRP A 228 13.53 -18.65 5.92
CA TRP A 228 14.30 -19.77 5.37
C TRP A 228 14.02 -20.00 3.89
N PHE A 229 12.81 -19.72 3.46
CA PHE A 229 12.34 -19.88 2.08
C PHE A 229 12.53 -18.63 1.22
N ASN A 230 13.04 -17.56 1.81
CA ASN A 230 13.22 -16.27 1.16
C ASN A 230 14.73 -15.90 1.14
N PRO A 231 15.33 -15.61 -0.03
CA PRO A 231 16.70 -15.13 -0.11
C PRO A 231 16.78 -13.68 0.37
N MET A 232 16.89 -13.48 1.68
CA MET A 232 17.07 -12.12 2.21
C MET A 232 18.53 -11.68 2.10
N ILE A 233 18.73 -10.49 1.57
CA ILE A 233 20.06 -9.86 1.48
C ILE A 233 20.70 -9.59 2.85
N TRP A 234 19.90 -9.46 3.90
CA TRP A 234 20.33 -9.22 5.29
C TRP A 234 20.62 -10.51 6.08
N GLY A 235 20.63 -11.64 5.45
CA GLY A 235 20.38 -12.95 6.01
C GLY A 235 21.48 -13.59 6.86
N SER A 236 22.57 -12.92 7.21
CA SER A 236 23.59 -13.51 8.11
C SER A 236 23.42 -13.13 9.58
N ASN A 237 22.73 -12.02 9.87
CA ASN A 237 22.66 -11.46 11.22
C ASN A 237 21.53 -12.02 12.08
N ASP A 238 20.62 -12.82 11.50
CA ASP A 238 19.45 -13.36 12.20
C ASP A 238 19.65 -14.75 12.82
N GLY A 239 20.87 -15.30 12.77
CA GLY A 239 21.20 -16.62 13.29
C GLY A 239 20.73 -17.81 12.43
N TYR A 240 20.03 -17.57 11.33
CA TYR A 240 19.50 -18.63 10.46
C TYR A 240 20.36 -18.89 9.22
N GLY A 241 21.55 -18.34 9.13
CA GLY A 241 22.45 -18.46 7.97
C GLY A 241 22.76 -19.90 7.55
N PHE A 242 22.82 -20.83 8.51
CA PHE A 242 23.05 -22.26 8.24
C PHE A 242 21.93 -22.86 7.37
N TRP A 243 20.67 -22.72 7.78
CA TRP A 243 19.53 -23.26 7.06
C TRP A 243 19.34 -22.58 5.70
N LYS A 244 19.53 -21.27 5.63
CA LYS A 244 19.50 -20.54 4.36
C LYS A 244 20.56 -21.05 3.38
N ARG A 245 21.79 -21.33 3.87
CA ARG A 245 22.85 -21.88 3.03
C ARG A 245 22.51 -23.26 2.50
N ILE A 246 21.90 -24.12 3.31
CA ILE A 246 21.44 -25.43 2.87
C ILE A 246 20.31 -25.28 1.83
N LEU A 247 19.29 -24.48 2.12
CA LEU A 247 18.10 -24.35 1.26
C LEU A 247 18.40 -23.63 -0.06
N HIS A 248 19.26 -22.64 -0.06
CA HIS A 248 19.56 -21.85 -1.26
C HIS A 248 20.89 -22.17 -1.93
N GLY A 249 21.80 -22.83 -1.22
CA GLY A 249 23.16 -23.11 -1.69
C GLY A 249 23.33 -24.31 -2.58
N ASN A 250 22.37 -25.24 -2.59
CA ASN A 250 22.47 -26.47 -3.39
C ASN A 250 21.16 -26.75 -4.17
N PHE A 251 21.25 -27.71 -5.08
CA PHE A 251 20.14 -28.01 -5.98
C PHE A 251 18.92 -28.58 -5.25
N VAL A 252 19.09 -29.47 -4.26
CA VAL A 252 17.99 -30.08 -3.51
C VAL A 252 17.26 -29.02 -2.67
N GLY A 253 18.02 -28.17 -1.98
CA GLY A 253 17.48 -27.08 -1.20
C GLY A 253 16.65 -26.11 -2.05
N ARG A 254 17.18 -25.69 -3.21
CA ARG A 254 16.43 -24.85 -4.15
C ARG A 254 15.17 -25.53 -4.68
N TRP A 255 15.19 -26.84 -4.90
CA TRP A 255 14.00 -27.60 -5.28
C TRP A 255 12.94 -27.56 -4.16
N ILE A 256 13.35 -27.73 -2.89
CA ILE A 256 12.44 -27.61 -1.73
C ILE A 256 11.83 -26.22 -1.66
N VAL A 257 12.64 -25.16 -1.77
CA VAL A 257 12.18 -23.77 -1.77
C VAL A 257 11.17 -23.52 -2.91
N ASN A 258 11.52 -23.93 -4.12
CA ASN A 258 10.62 -23.78 -5.28
C ASN A 258 9.31 -24.56 -5.11
N LYS A 259 9.37 -25.77 -4.55
CA LYS A 259 8.17 -26.57 -4.28
C LYS A 259 7.27 -25.91 -3.25
N PHE A 260 7.83 -25.36 -2.17
CA PHE A 260 7.09 -24.63 -1.16
C PHE A 260 6.31 -23.45 -1.78
N TRP A 261 6.99 -22.59 -2.54
CA TRP A 261 6.34 -21.44 -3.17
C TRP A 261 5.28 -21.84 -4.20
N ARG A 262 5.53 -22.86 -5.01
CA ARG A 262 4.54 -23.38 -5.98
C ARG A 262 3.30 -23.96 -5.30
N LEU A 263 3.45 -24.63 -4.17
CA LEU A 263 2.30 -25.16 -3.43
C LEU A 263 1.47 -24.03 -2.82
N LEU A 264 2.12 -23.05 -2.21
CA LEU A 264 1.45 -21.85 -1.67
C LEU A 264 0.75 -21.06 -2.80
N GLU A 265 1.42 -20.88 -3.92
CA GLU A 265 0.88 -20.21 -5.11
C GLU A 265 -0.38 -20.92 -5.63
N LYS A 266 -0.30 -22.23 -5.81
CA LYS A 266 -1.44 -23.02 -6.28
C LYS A 266 -2.63 -22.88 -5.34
N GLU A 267 -2.41 -23.01 -4.02
CA GLU A 267 -3.46 -22.89 -3.03
C GLU A 267 -4.13 -21.50 -3.06
N ILE A 268 -3.34 -20.43 -3.18
CA ILE A 268 -3.86 -19.06 -3.28
C ILE A 268 -4.71 -18.90 -4.55
N LEU A 269 -4.25 -19.42 -5.69
CA LEU A 269 -4.99 -19.36 -6.96
C LEU A 269 -6.31 -20.13 -6.88
N ASP A 270 -6.28 -21.33 -6.29
CA ASP A 270 -7.46 -22.18 -6.13
C ASP A 270 -8.49 -21.53 -5.18
N LEU A 271 -8.05 -20.93 -4.08
CA LEU A 271 -8.91 -20.26 -3.12
C LEU A 271 -9.56 -18.99 -3.68
N ASN A 272 -8.85 -18.25 -4.52
CA ASN A 272 -9.38 -17.05 -5.19
C ASN A 272 -10.33 -17.37 -6.36
N LYS A 273 -10.40 -18.61 -6.79
CA LYS A 273 -11.31 -19.06 -7.86
C LYS A 273 -11.21 -18.22 -9.14
N PHE A 274 -10.01 -17.82 -9.54
CA PHE A 274 -9.81 -16.99 -10.73
C PHE A 274 -10.38 -17.63 -12.02
N ASP A 275 -10.48 -18.96 -12.06
CA ASP A 275 -11.02 -19.70 -13.21
C ASP A 275 -12.57 -19.79 -13.22
N SER A 276 -13.24 -19.27 -12.19
CA SER A 276 -14.71 -19.32 -12.10
C SER A 276 -15.43 -18.40 -13.08
N HIS A 277 -14.76 -17.37 -13.59
CA HIS A 277 -15.29 -16.45 -14.57
C HIS A 277 -14.20 -15.92 -15.52
N ARG A 278 -14.55 -15.69 -16.79
CA ARG A 278 -13.59 -15.25 -17.83
C ARG A 278 -12.82 -13.98 -17.42
N GLU A 279 -13.53 -12.99 -16.88
CA GLU A 279 -12.90 -11.72 -16.47
C GLU A 279 -12.03 -11.91 -15.22
N MET A 280 -12.41 -12.78 -14.27
CA MET A 280 -11.59 -13.12 -13.12
C MET A 280 -10.27 -13.79 -13.53
N GLY A 281 -10.28 -14.60 -14.59
CA GLY A 281 -9.06 -15.21 -15.13
C GLY A 281 -7.98 -14.20 -15.54
N LYS A 282 -8.38 -12.99 -15.97
CA LYS A 282 -7.46 -11.90 -16.32
C LYS A 282 -6.75 -11.30 -15.10
N LEU A 283 -7.25 -11.54 -13.89
CA LEU A 283 -6.68 -11.04 -12.63
C LEU A 283 -5.64 -11.99 -12.03
N LYS A 284 -5.35 -13.12 -12.67
CA LYS A 284 -4.25 -13.97 -12.23
C LYS A 284 -2.94 -13.19 -12.26
N PRO A 285 -2.16 -13.23 -11.18
CA PRO A 285 -0.84 -12.60 -11.18
C PRO A 285 0.06 -13.13 -12.30
N TRP A 286 0.79 -12.23 -12.95
CA TRP A 286 1.68 -12.59 -14.07
C TRP A 286 3.04 -13.09 -13.60
N SER A 287 3.42 -12.80 -12.36
CA SER A 287 4.67 -13.24 -11.76
C SER A 287 4.43 -14.24 -10.64
N GLY A 288 5.34 -15.20 -10.46
CA GLY A 288 5.26 -16.17 -9.37
C GLY A 288 5.25 -15.50 -7.99
N SER A 289 4.59 -16.12 -7.04
CA SER A 289 4.42 -15.64 -5.66
C SER A 289 5.76 -15.40 -4.95
N PHE A 290 6.78 -16.17 -5.27
CA PHE A 290 8.14 -15.98 -4.75
C PHE A 290 8.67 -14.55 -4.96
N TRP A 291 8.54 -14.01 -6.17
CA TRP A 291 9.02 -12.68 -6.52
C TRP A 291 8.20 -11.56 -5.88
N SER A 292 6.92 -11.81 -5.67
CA SER A 292 6.02 -10.84 -5.02
C SER A 292 6.13 -10.89 -3.51
N GLY A 293 6.27 -12.07 -2.92
CA GLY A 293 6.43 -12.27 -1.48
C GLY A 293 7.72 -11.68 -0.94
N THR A 294 8.79 -11.69 -1.76
CA THR A 294 10.07 -11.04 -1.39
C THR A 294 10.02 -9.51 -1.45
N ASN A 295 9.02 -8.94 -2.12
CA ASN A 295 8.87 -7.49 -2.32
C ASN A 295 7.76 -6.85 -1.49
N LEU A 296 7.26 -7.51 -0.43
CA LEU A 296 6.20 -7.02 0.47
C LEU A 296 4.87 -6.64 -0.23
N VAL A 297 4.55 -7.25 -1.36
CA VAL A 297 3.36 -6.92 -2.17
C VAL A 297 2.25 -7.96 -2.01
N PHE A 298 2.13 -8.61 -0.87
CA PHE A 298 0.93 -9.38 -0.56
C PHE A 298 -0.13 -8.44 0.01
N THR A 299 -1.24 -8.32 -0.69
CA THR A 299 -2.45 -7.69 -0.17
C THR A 299 -3.42 -8.79 0.21
N THR A 300 -3.86 -8.82 1.44
CA THR A 300 -4.97 -9.70 1.83
C THR A 300 -6.28 -9.14 1.31
N THR A 301 -7.13 -10.01 0.84
CA THR A 301 -8.23 -9.69 -0.07
C THR A 301 -9.48 -9.20 0.64
N LEU A 302 -10.01 -8.09 0.17
CA LEU A 302 -11.46 -7.94 0.08
C LEU A 302 -11.95 -8.91 -1.01
N GLN A 303 -12.82 -9.83 -0.65
CA GLN A 303 -13.37 -10.80 -1.57
C GLN A 303 -14.17 -10.07 -2.65
N ILE A 304 -13.61 -9.96 -3.85
CA ILE A 304 -14.37 -9.44 -5.00
C ILE A 304 -15.43 -10.48 -5.31
N SER A 305 -16.67 -10.16 -5.02
CA SER A 305 -17.78 -11.06 -5.31
C SER A 305 -17.96 -11.21 -6.82
N MET A 306 -18.44 -12.37 -7.26
CA MET A 306 -18.73 -12.64 -8.68
C MET A 306 -19.66 -11.59 -9.32
N ASN A 307 -20.53 -10.94 -8.53
CA ASN A 307 -21.41 -9.87 -9.01
C ASN A 307 -20.68 -8.61 -9.48
N MET A 308 -19.41 -8.44 -9.12
CA MET A 308 -18.60 -7.30 -9.57
C MET A 308 -17.95 -7.54 -10.92
N SER A 309 -17.72 -8.79 -11.31
CA SER A 309 -17.09 -9.13 -12.59
C SER A 309 -17.91 -8.68 -13.80
N GLU A 310 -19.23 -8.53 -13.67
CA GLU A 310 -20.11 -8.01 -14.72
C GLU A 310 -19.94 -6.50 -14.96
N ARG A 311 -19.45 -5.77 -13.96
CA ARG A 311 -19.29 -4.31 -14.02
C ARG A 311 -17.89 -3.85 -14.31
N VAL A 312 -16.92 -4.78 -14.30
CA VAL A 312 -15.51 -4.47 -14.53
C VAL A 312 -15.05 -5.07 -15.84
N ARG A 313 -14.61 -4.21 -16.76
CA ARG A 313 -13.94 -4.61 -17.98
C ARG A 313 -12.43 -4.47 -17.79
N PHE A 314 -11.68 -5.51 -18.13
CA PHE A 314 -10.23 -5.51 -18.04
C PHE A 314 -9.63 -5.30 -19.44
N GLU A 315 -8.77 -4.30 -19.54
CA GLU A 315 -7.99 -4.05 -20.75
C GLU A 315 -6.49 -4.09 -20.43
N PHE A 316 -5.76 -4.81 -21.28
CA PHE A 316 -4.31 -4.88 -21.22
C PHE A 316 -3.76 -4.06 -22.39
N ILE A 317 -2.95 -3.04 -22.11
CA ILE A 317 -2.36 -2.19 -23.12
C ILE A 317 -0.89 -2.53 -23.29
N MET A 318 -0.54 -2.96 -24.51
CA MET A 318 0.84 -3.05 -24.97
C MET A 318 1.38 -1.65 -25.27
N GLY A 319 2.50 -1.30 -24.64
CA GLY A 319 3.23 -0.07 -24.94
C GLY A 319 2.75 1.18 -24.24
N ILE A 320 3.49 2.26 -24.42
CA ILE A 320 3.19 3.60 -23.93
C ILE A 320 1.80 3.99 -24.44
N LEU A 321 0.94 4.44 -23.54
CA LEU A 321 -0.36 5.04 -23.87
C LEU A 321 -0.21 6.03 -25.03
N GLN A 322 -0.40 5.56 -26.25
CA GLN A 322 -0.78 6.44 -27.36
C GLN A 322 -2.26 6.72 -27.15
N ALA A 323 -2.56 7.71 -26.35
CA ALA A 323 -3.93 8.09 -26.09
C ALA A 323 -4.47 8.85 -27.28
N SER A 324 -5.34 8.20 -28.00
CA SER A 324 -6.53 8.91 -28.48
C SER A 324 -7.63 8.60 -27.48
N LEU A 325 -7.81 9.47 -26.50
CA LEU A 325 -9.00 9.50 -25.63
C LEU A 325 -10.22 10.00 -26.43
N HIS A 326 -10.42 9.40 -27.55
CA HIS A 326 -11.73 9.31 -28.17
C HIS A 326 -12.24 7.93 -27.81
N ILE A 327 -13.09 7.86 -26.80
CA ILE A 327 -13.84 6.65 -26.47
C ILE A 327 -15.10 6.66 -27.33
N PRO A 328 -14.99 6.14 -28.54
CA PRO A 328 -16.02 5.32 -29.11
C PRO A 328 -15.40 3.96 -29.43
N SER A 329 -15.95 2.88 -28.88
CA SER A 329 -16.12 1.52 -29.45
C SER A 329 -15.11 0.97 -30.46
N ILE A 330 -13.87 1.44 -30.57
CA ILE A 330 -12.89 0.96 -31.57
C ILE A 330 -11.54 0.70 -30.91
N TYR A 331 -11.50 -0.33 -30.05
CA TYR A 331 -10.26 -1.07 -29.90
C TYR A 331 -10.39 -2.38 -30.66
N ARG A 332 -9.90 -2.36 -31.88
CA ARG A 332 -9.71 -3.58 -32.67
C ARG A 332 -8.77 -4.48 -31.89
N ARG A 333 -9.26 -5.70 -31.65
CA ARG A 333 -8.51 -6.86 -31.21
C ARG A 333 -7.18 -6.93 -31.99
N ALA A 334 -6.05 -6.78 -31.30
CA ALA A 334 -4.83 -7.37 -31.77
C ALA A 334 -4.98 -8.87 -31.59
N LYS A 335 -5.08 -9.58 -32.69
CA LYS A 335 -4.96 -11.04 -32.75
C LYS A 335 -3.49 -11.37 -32.49
N CYS A 336 -3.22 -12.23 -31.51
CA CYS A 336 -2.19 -13.27 -31.60
C CYS A 336 -2.87 -14.58 -31.88
#